data_c9dad2ed76149d8d8b6e01ef11521df8
#
_entry.id   c9dad2ed76149d8d8b6e01ef11521df8
#
_cell.length_a   1.000
_cell.length_b   1.000
_cell.length_c   1.000
_cell.angle_alpha   90.00
_cell.angle_beta   90.00
_cell.angle_gamma   90.00
#
_symmetry.space_group_name_H-M   'P 1'
#
loop_
_entity.id
_entity.type
_entity.pdbx_description
1 polymer ?
#
loop_
_entity_poly.entity_id
_entity_poly.type
_entity_poly.pdbx_seq_one_letter_code
_entity_poly.pdbx_strand_id
1 'polypeptide(L)'
;MADWIFQADHPVDDEVTQQPEDWWNTPQHRDQIAVGDRVWLQISGRHNPGLYYIATVVRPVYESTERVDPNRPGFGRWRTDIRFEYRIVPPLLRSDLLKEPDLASFRPLRGFQGSNRPVPAVISSRLLELANLVPLTA
;
A
#
# COMPACT_ATOMS: atom_id res chain seq x y z
N MET A 1 9.10 5.51 12.81
CA MET A 1 8.50 4.71 11.73
C MET A 1 7.21 5.39 11.28
N ALA A 2 7.08 5.65 10.02
CA ALA A 2 5.87 6.19 9.44
C ALA A 2 5.04 5.09 8.77
N ASP A 3 3.77 5.37 8.54
CA ASP A 3 2.87 4.47 7.83
C ASP A 3 2.39 5.13 6.53
N TRP A 4 2.22 4.31 5.50
CA TRP A 4 1.83 4.73 4.17
C TRP A 4 0.71 3.85 3.64
N ILE A 5 -0.13 4.40 2.75
CA ILE A 5 -0.97 3.60 1.87
C ILE A 5 -0.32 3.63 0.49
N PHE A 6 -0.03 2.45 -0.06
CA PHE A 6 0.34 2.26 -1.45
C PHE A 6 -0.85 1.64 -2.15
N GLN A 7 -1.17 2.12 -3.34
CA GLN A 7 -2.39 1.77 -4.03
C GLN A 7 -2.13 1.06 -5.35
N ALA A 8 -2.91 0.00 -5.60
CA ALA A 8 -3.01 -0.67 -6.88
C ALA A 8 -4.46 -0.67 -7.35
N ASP A 9 -4.67 -0.69 -8.67
CA ASP A 9 -6.00 -0.72 -9.27
C ASP A 9 -6.43 -2.14 -9.68
N HIS A 10 -5.67 -3.15 -9.28
CA HIS A 10 -5.90 -4.56 -9.60
C HIS A 10 -5.42 -5.45 -8.46
N PRO A 11 -5.93 -6.70 -8.36
CA PRO A 11 -5.43 -7.65 -7.36
C PRO A 11 -3.95 -7.95 -7.55
N VAL A 12 -3.24 -8.12 -6.42
CA VAL A 12 -1.78 -8.36 -6.40
C VAL A 12 -1.42 -9.70 -5.76
N ASP A 13 -2.38 -10.60 -5.61
CA ASP A 13 -2.15 -11.87 -4.92
C ASP A 13 -1.06 -12.71 -5.59
N ASP A 14 -1.02 -12.72 -6.91
CA ASP A 14 -0.01 -13.46 -7.65
C ASP A 14 1.39 -12.89 -7.42
N GLU A 15 1.54 -11.57 -7.45
CA GLU A 15 2.81 -10.90 -7.18
C GLU A 15 3.29 -11.19 -5.77
N VAL A 16 2.41 -11.10 -4.77
CA VAL A 16 2.75 -11.39 -3.37
C VAL A 16 3.20 -12.83 -3.19
N THR A 17 2.55 -13.77 -3.87
CA THR A 17 2.88 -15.19 -3.78
C THR A 17 4.21 -15.51 -4.44
N GLN A 18 4.51 -14.88 -5.57
CA GLN A 18 5.69 -15.18 -6.38
C GLN A 18 6.94 -14.44 -5.89
N GLN A 19 6.76 -13.24 -5.34
CA GLN A 19 7.87 -12.38 -4.94
C GLN A 19 7.62 -11.80 -3.56
N PRO A 20 8.38 -12.22 -2.54
CA PRO A 20 8.26 -11.63 -1.19
C PRO A 20 8.67 -10.17 -1.16
N GLU A 21 9.57 -9.75 -2.05
CA GLU A 21 9.96 -8.35 -2.23
C GLU A 21 9.66 -7.91 -3.65
N ASP A 22 9.17 -6.68 -3.79
CA ASP A 22 8.88 -6.11 -5.11
C ASP A 22 9.04 -4.59 -5.03
N TRP A 23 9.16 -3.96 -6.20
CA TRP A 23 9.18 -2.51 -6.29
C TRP A 23 7.76 -1.96 -6.44
N TRP A 24 7.58 -0.72 -5.97
CA TRP A 24 6.31 -0.01 -6.10
C TRP A 24 6.55 1.38 -6.67
N ASN A 25 5.67 1.82 -7.56
CA ASN A 25 5.74 3.15 -8.15
C ASN A 25 5.40 4.19 -7.08
N THR A 26 6.37 5.05 -6.73
CA THR A 26 6.21 6.03 -5.65
C THR A 26 6.70 7.41 -6.06
N PRO A 27 5.96 8.09 -6.97
CA PRO A 27 6.35 9.42 -7.43
C PRO A 27 6.09 10.52 -6.39
N GLN A 28 5.20 10.28 -5.41
CA GLN A 28 4.85 11.25 -4.37
C GLN A 28 5.64 10.97 -3.08
N HIS A 29 5.90 12.03 -2.29
CA HIS A 29 6.51 11.93 -0.96
C HIS A 29 7.87 11.25 -0.93
N ARG A 30 8.65 11.41 -2.00
CA ARG A 30 9.91 10.66 -2.22
C ARG A 30 10.91 10.82 -1.08
N ASP A 31 11.02 12.01 -0.50
CA ASP A 31 12.01 12.32 0.53
C ASP A 31 11.55 11.89 1.94
N GLN A 32 10.33 11.41 2.08
CA GLN A 32 9.72 11.11 3.38
C GLN A 32 9.62 9.62 3.65
N ILE A 33 9.67 8.78 2.61
CA ILE A 33 9.56 7.32 2.74
C ILE A 33 10.91 6.77 3.18
N ALA A 34 10.93 6.04 4.29
CA ALA A 34 12.16 5.53 4.90
C ALA A 34 12.10 4.01 5.12
N VAL A 35 13.28 3.39 5.16
CA VAL A 35 13.43 1.96 5.49
C VAL A 35 12.78 1.69 6.85
N GLY A 36 12.01 0.61 6.93
CA GLY A 36 11.29 0.22 8.15
C GLY A 36 9.87 0.79 8.23
N ASP A 37 9.50 1.72 7.35
CA ASP A 37 8.14 2.25 7.32
C ASP A 37 7.15 1.14 6.95
N ARG A 38 5.94 1.22 7.55
CA ARG A 38 4.87 0.28 7.26
C ARG A 38 4.06 0.76 6.05
N VAL A 39 3.69 -0.20 5.20
CA VAL A 39 2.87 0.05 4.02
C VAL A 39 1.59 -0.76 4.11
N TRP A 40 0.45 -0.05 4.06
CA TRP A 40 -0.86 -0.65 3.87
C TRP A 40 -1.14 -0.71 2.38
N LEU A 41 -1.31 -1.92 1.84
CA LEU A 41 -1.60 -2.08 0.42
C LEU A 41 -3.09 -1.99 0.17
N GLN A 42 -3.51 -0.92 -0.50
CA GLN A 42 -4.89 -0.68 -0.87
C GLN A 42 -5.12 -1.11 -2.31
N ILE A 43 -6.12 -1.97 -2.50
CA ILE A 43 -6.62 -2.29 -3.82
C ILE A 43 -7.82 -1.37 -4.07
N SER A 44 -7.73 -0.55 -5.10
CA SER A 44 -8.84 0.27 -5.58
C SER A 44 -9.43 -0.37 -6.83
N GLY A 45 -10.62 0.04 -7.21
CA GLY A 45 -11.27 -0.51 -8.38
C GLY A 45 -12.70 -0.92 -8.07
N ARG A 46 -13.31 -1.67 -8.99
CA ARG A 46 -14.74 -1.99 -8.92
C ARG A 46 -15.07 -3.17 -8.01
N HIS A 47 -14.10 -4.08 -7.81
CA HIS A 47 -14.34 -5.33 -7.08
C HIS A 47 -13.66 -5.28 -5.72
N ASN A 48 -14.47 -5.24 -4.66
CA ASN A 48 -14.03 -5.37 -3.27
C ASN A 48 -12.82 -4.49 -2.92
N PRO A 49 -12.91 -3.16 -3.16
CA PRO A 49 -11.81 -2.28 -2.79
C PRO A 49 -11.58 -2.28 -1.28
N GLY A 50 -10.32 -2.21 -0.87
CA GLY A 50 -9.97 -2.23 0.56
C GLY A 50 -8.49 -2.46 0.78
N LEU A 51 -8.14 -2.79 2.03
CA LEU A 51 -6.78 -3.06 2.47
C LEU A 51 -6.56 -4.56 2.54
N TYR A 52 -5.55 -5.05 1.84
CA TYR A 52 -5.33 -6.49 1.65
C TYR A 52 -4.03 -7.01 2.26
N TYR A 53 -2.98 -6.19 2.29
CA TYR A 53 -1.66 -6.61 2.76
C TYR A 53 -1.00 -5.51 3.57
N ILE A 54 -0.06 -5.94 4.42
CA ILE A 54 0.90 -5.05 5.06
C ILE A 54 2.29 -5.43 4.57
N ALA A 55 3.06 -4.42 4.20
CA ALA A 55 4.45 -4.56 3.78
C ALA A 55 5.34 -3.62 4.58
N THR A 56 6.65 -3.82 4.46
CA THR A 56 7.67 -2.97 5.07
C THR A 56 8.57 -2.43 3.98
N VAL A 57 8.92 -1.15 4.06
CA VAL A 57 9.89 -0.53 3.15
C VAL A 57 11.27 -1.11 3.45
N VAL A 58 11.91 -1.71 2.43
CA VAL A 58 13.25 -2.28 2.56
C VAL A 58 14.31 -1.48 1.81
N ARG A 59 13.91 -0.66 0.85
CA ARG A 59 14.77 0.29 0.16
C ARG A 59 14.01 1.60 -0.04
N PRO A 60 14.57 2.75 0.35
CA PRO A 60 13.90 4.04 0.15
C PRO A 60 13.81 4.39 -1.32
N VAL A 61 13.10 5.46 -1.63
CA VAL A 61 12.82 5.82 -3.03
C VAL A 61 14.12 6.03 -3.82
N TYR A 62 14.18 5.40 -4.98
CA TYR A 62 15.29 5.51 -5.93
C TYR A 62 14.76 5.74 -7.34
N GLU A 63 15.60 6.28 -8.19
CA GLU A 63 15.27 6.50 -9.60
C GLU A 63 15.69 5.29 -10.43
N SER A 64 14.80 4.84 -11.32
CA SER A 64 15.07 3.79 -12.29
C SER A 64 14.94 4.35 -13.69
N THR A 65 15.86 3.97 -14.58
CA THR A 65 15.83 4.33 -16.00
C THR A 65 15.10 3.28 -16.84
N GLU A 66 14.76 2.15 -16.25
CA GLU A 66 14.03 1.08 -16.92
C GLU A 66 12.62 1.50 -17.30
N ARG A 67 12.26 1.36 -18.57
CA ARG A 67 10.88 1.59 -19.02
C ARG A 67 10.06 0.33 -18.82
N VAL A 68 8.93 0.49 -18.11
CA VAL A 68 8.03 -0.62 -17.81
C VAL A 68 6.86 -0.66 -18.78
N ASP A 69 6.35 0.51 -19.16
CA ASP A 69 5.18 0.64 -20.02
C ASP A 69 5.38 1.81 -20.98
N PRO A 70 5.46 1.55 -22.31
CA PRO A 70 5.66 2.62 -23.29
C PRO A 70 4.48 3.59 -23.37
N ASN A 71 3.27 3.17 -22.93
CA ASN A 71 2.08 4.01 -22.93
C ASN A 71 1.93 4.85 -21.66
N ARG A 72 2.80 4.65 -20.68
CA ARG A 72 2.80 5.38 -19.40
C ARG A 72 4.20 5.91 -19.12
N PRO A 73 4.63 6.97 -19.85
CA PRO A 73 5.96 7.54 -19.64
C PRO A 73 6.08 8.04 -18.20
N GLY A 74 7.22 7.75 -17.59
CA GLY A 74 7.48 8.09 -16.19
C GLY A 74 6.96 7.10 -15.17
N PHE A 75 6.07 6.16 -15.53
CA PHE A 75 5.65 5.11 -14.62
C PHE A 75 6.83 4.19 -14.28
N GLY A 76 7.06 4.00 -12.98
CA GLY A 76 8.18 3.20 -12.50
C GLY A 76 9.52 3.92 -12.52
N ARG A 77 9.56 5.21 -12.84
CA ARG A 77 10.77 6.02 -12.73
C ARG A 77 11.22 6.13 -11.27
N TRP A 78 10.28 6.38 -10.35
CA TRP A 78 10.53 6.47 -8.93
C TRP A 78 9.97 5.24 -8.25
N ARG A 79 10.83 4.47 -7.59
CA ARG A 79 10.48 3.17 -7.02
C ARG A 79 10.88 3.08 -5.56
N THR A 80 10.07 2.36 -4.79
CA THR A 80 10.38 1.94 -3.42
C THR A 80 10.31 0.43 -3.40
N ASP A 81 11.31 -0.23 -2.81
CA ASP A 81 11.24 -1.67 -2.63
C ASP A 81 10.57 -1.98 -1.30
N ILE A 82 9.60 -2.87 -1.35
CA ILE A 82 8.83 -3.30 -0.19
C ILE A 82 8.89 -4.81 -0.06
N ARG A 83 8.80 -5.30 1.20
CA ARG A 83 8.64 -6.72 1.49
C ARG A 83 7.27 -6.95 2.09
N PHE A 84 6.50 -7.85 1.50
CA PHE A 84 5.18 -8.22 2.02
C PHE A 84 5.34 -9.04 3.29
N GLU A 85 4.71 -8.61 4.37
CA GLU A 85 4.85 -9.21 5.70
C GLU A 85 3.60 -9.96 6.13
N TYR A 86 2.42 -9.38 5.88
CA TYR A 86 1.15 -9.92 6.36
C TYR A 86 0.07 -9.83 5.31
N ARG A 87 -0.80 -10.84 5.32
CA ARG A 87 -2.11 -10.79 4.66
C ARG A 87 -3.13 -10.36 5.69
N ILE A 88 -4.06 -9.52 5.29
CA ILE A 88 -5.21 -9.12 6.14
C ILE A 88 -6.36 -10.07 5.80
N VAL A 89 -6.82 -10.87 6.77
CA VAL A 89 -7.83 -11.92 6.55
C VAL A 89 -8.95 -11.80 7.57
N PRO A 90 -10.19 -11.46 7.15
CA PRO A 90 -10.56 -11.03 5.79
C PRO A 90 -10.01 -9.63 5.47
N PRO A 91 -9.94 -9.24 4.20
CA PRO A 91 -9.54 -7.88 3.84
C PRO A 91 -10.42 -6.85 4.53
N LEU A 92 -9.83 -5.70 4.87
CA LEU A 92 -10.60 -4.57 5.39
C LEU A 92 -11.23 -3.85 4.20
N LEU A 93 -12.48 -4.17 3.91
CA LEU A 93 -13.18 -3.62 2.76
C LEU A 93 -13.54 -2.15 2.98
N ARG A 94 -13.45 -1.36 1.93
CA ARG A 94 -13.79 0.07 1.96
C ARG A 94 -15.17 0.31 2.56
N SER A 95 -16.16 -0.47 2.12
CA SER A 95 -17.54 -0.33 2.61
C SER A 95 -17.66 -0.48 4.11
N ASP A 96 -16.86 -1.36 4.72
CA ASP A 96 -16.85 -1.56 6.17
C ASP A 96 -16.06 -0.47 6.88
N LEU A 97 -14.92 -0.08 6.34
CA LEU A 97 -14.08 0.97 6.93
C LEU A 97 -14.81 2.31 6.99
N LEU A 98 -15.59 2.63 5.96
CA LEU A 98 -16.31 3.90 5.89
C LEU A 98 -17.53 3.95 6.84
N LYS A 99 -17.92 2.84 7.45
CA LYS A 99 -18.93 2.81 8.52
C LYS A 99 -18.36 3.26 9.86
N GLU A 100 -17.04 3.25 10.02
CA GLU A 100 -16.35 3.72 11.21
C GLU A 100 -16.15 5.22 11.11
N PRO A 101 -16.80 6.05 11.97
CA PRO A 101 -16.75 7.52 11.80
C PRO A 101 -15.35 8.10 11.84
N ASP A 102 -14.47 7.54 12.68
CA ASP A 102 -13.08 7.98 12.81
C ASP A 102 -12.23 7.66 11.57
N LEU A 103 -12.58 6.61 10.83
CA LEU A 103 -11.89 6.24 9.59
C LEU A 103 -12.50 6.91 8.36
N ALA A 104 -13.80 7.15 8.37
CA ALA A 104 -14.51 7.76 7.25
C ALA A 104 -13.98 9.16 6.89
N SER A 105 -13.42 9.87 7.87
CA SER A 105 -12.82 11.19 7.67
C SER A 105 -11.45 11.14 6.97
N PHE A 106 -10.80 9.99 6.97
CA PHE A 106 -9.51 9.82 6.29
C PHE A 106 -9.75 9.47 4.83
N ARG A 107 -9.76 10.48 3.96
CA ARG A 107 -10.17 10.38 2.56
C ARG A 107 -9.39 9.34 1.73
N PRO A 108 -8.09 9.10 1.93
CA PRO A 108 -7.38 8.11 1.13
C PRO A 108 -7.97 6.71 1.15
N LEU A 109 -8.72 6.33 2.20
CA LEU A 109 -9.42 5.04 2.24
C LEU A 109 -10.51 4.92 1.18
N ARG A 110 -10.97 6.04 0.62
CA ARG A 110 -11.94 6.05 -0.49
C ARG A 110 -11.29 5.87 -1.86
N GLY A 111 -9.96 5.73 -1.90
CA GLY A 111 -9.18 5.78 -3.12
C GLY A 111 -8.71 7.20 -3.41
N PHE A 112 -7.63 7.33 -4.15
CA PHE A 112 -7.02 8.61 -4.45
C PHE A 112 -6.29 8.55 -5.79
N GLN A 113 -6.02 9.72 -6.36
CA GLN A 113 -5.12 9.81 -7.51
C GLN A 113 -3.67 9.67 -7.04
N GLY A 114 -2.88 8.88 -7.77
CA GLY A 114 -1.49 8.62 -7.42
C GLY A 114 -1.29 7.25 -6.82
N SER A 115 -0.11 7.02 -6.26
CA SER A 115 0.31 5.69 -5.85
C SER A 115 0.50 5.55 -4.34
N ASN A 116 0.74 6.65 -3.63
CA ASN A 116 1.08 6.58 -2.21
C ASN A 116 0.62 7.83 -1.45
N ARG A 117 0.19 7.62 -0.22
CA ARG A 117 -0.24 8.67 0.71
C ARG A 117 0.22 8.33 2.13
N PRO A 118 0.57 9.32 2.95
CA PRO A 118 0.88 9.08 4.36
C PRO A 118 -0.37 8.74 5.15
N VAL A 119 -0.19 7.93 6.20
CA VAL A 119 -1.26 7.53 7.12
C VAL A 119 -0.93 8.08 8.49
N PRO A 120 -1.79 8.94 9.08
CA PRO A 120 -1.58 9.41 10.44
C PRO A 120 -1.54 8.26 11.45
N ALA A 121 -0.77 8.42 12.52
CA ALA A 121 -0.61 7.38 13.53
C ALA A 121 -1.93 6.93 14.15
N VAL A 122 -2.85 7.86 14.39
CA VAL A 122 -4.17 7.54 14.96
C VAL A 122 -4.99 6.64 14.01
N ILE A 123 -4.90 6.87 12.71
CA ILE A 123 -5.58 6.05 11.71
C ILE A 123 -4.93 4.65 11.65
N SER A 124 -3.60 4.61 11.60
CA SER A 124 -2.86 3.35 11.58
C SER A 124 -3.16 2.48 12.80
N SER A 125 -3.20 3.06 13.98
CA SER A 125 -3.55 2.35 15.21
C SER A 125 -4.96 1.76 15.13
N ARG A 126 -5.90 2.53 14.60
CA ARG A 126 -7.28 2.06 14.45
C ARG A 126 -7.39 0.93 13.44
N LEU A 127 -6.67 1.02 12.33
CA LEU A 127 -6.63 -0.05 11.33
C LEU A 127 -6.03 -1.34 11.91
N LEU A 128 -4.97 -1.22 12.72
CA LEU A 128 -4.37 -2.38 13.39
C LEU A 128 -5.32 -3.05 14.37
N GLU A 129 -6.18 -2.30 15.04
CA GLU A 129 -7.21 -2.87 15.92
C GLU A 129 -8.22 -3.71 15.14
N LEU A 130 -8.54 -3.30 13.91
CA LEU A 130 -9.54 -3.98 13.09
C LEU A 130 -8.97 -5.15 12.29
N ALA A 131 -7.69 -5.10 11.96
CA ALA A 131 -7.07 -6.07 11.06
C ALA A 131 -6.73 -7.38 11.77
N ASN A 132 -7.12 -8.49 11.17
CA ASN A 132 -6.59 -9.79 11.53
C ASN A 132 -5.42 -10.11 10.60
N LEU A 133 -4.21 -10.10 11.14
CA LEU A 133 -2.99 -10.24 10.39
C LEU A 133 -2.51 -11.70 10.39
N VAL A 134 -2.31 -12.23 9.19
CA VAL A 134 -1.75 -13.56 9.00
C VAL A 134 -0.36 -13.40 8.39
N PRO A 135 0.72 -13.86 9.07
CA PRO A 135 2.06 -13.75 8.54
C PRO A 135 2.20 -14.46 7.20
N LEU A 136 2.91 -13.83 6.27
CA LEU A 136 3.33 -14.44 5.03
C LEU A 136 4.65 -15.15 5.31
N THR A 137 4.58 -16.41 5.64
CA THR A 137 5.77 -17.21 5.96
C THR A 137 6.51 -17.59 4.68
N ALA A 138 7.80 -17.41 4.73
CA ALA A 138 8.67 -17.97 3.70
C ALA A 138 8.77 -19.48 3.91
#